data_ac4950f38889350b512c04f1e8b13054
#
_entry.id   ac4950f38889350b512c04f1e8b13054
#
_cell.length_a   1.000
_cell.length_b   1.000
_cell.length_c   1.000
_cell.angle_alpha   90.00
_cell.angle_beta   90.00
_cell.angle_gamma   90.00
#
_symmetry.space_group_name_H-M   'P 1'
#
loop_
_entity.id
_entity.type
_entity.pdbx_description
1 polymer ?
#
loop_
_entity_poly.entity_id
_entity_poly.type
_entity_poly.pdbx_seq_one_letter_code
_entity_poly.pdbx_strand_id
1 'polypeptide(L)'
;MKKIFKYALICAIALPVLSSCEGFLEEENFGKPTTDQMLQNEENVTNLVGQAYADLRFMHDHWGYWGVNTLTSDEGLCPIRKGGDWNDGGYWKFLNTHEWNAYGEAFNNIWNCTVSGSVLCNNLLQTLYSNEENMSPEIYAMYVGEMEVLRSYYYYLLFDSFGRIPYMEDYSDRKETLLDPWVTWAHIVACLEKNAPNMAVVNDANRQLYLGRCTQGMAYTLLAKLYLNAESYGCTPENVMAAQRTCTVHNGDSASVLMKEAGITISSPADFYTNAIRCLNKVINSGSYAIENNYFNNFLLENGGSKENIFTIVEDGTTNNERDQYSCKNKLRISYLSLHYKFQTRFGMKLDCWNGFVARPQFMEIYNTSDVRGAGKSEGTLAKNQYAWFLGPLCEENGDTIADNDGTPIVIVPQVNALDSANRVDGARMYKYEIDKTGTYTYMENDFVLLRYADVILMKKEAILRGGQDDAPGIENPAVDAIKKRSFAYDSDPIAAFDAAYPDAFTDLGTGLKDGILAERGRELTWENQRRRDLIRFGQFEKIQFVKNTAETRRWFPIPYTVLQKAVVDPATGKKIWTQNKGY
;
A
#
# COMPACT_ATOMS: atom_id res chain seq x y z
N MET A 1 -81.25 -5.26 32.35
CA MET A 1 -80.28 -6.24 32.85
C MET A 1 -79.71 -7.17 31.73
N LYS A 2 -80.43 -7.52 30.67
CA LYS A 2 -79.92 -8.44 29.64
C LYS A 2 -78.87 -7.85 28.67
N LYS A 3 -78.72 -6.53 28.58
CA LYS A 3 -77.70 -5.87 27.67
C LYS A 3 -76.36 -5.68 28.37
N ILE A 4 -76.26 -5.59 29.66
CA ILE A 4 -75.02 -5.44 30.45
C ILE A 4 -74.22 -6.76 30.50
N PHE A 5 -74.90 -7.90 30.54
CA PHE A 5 -74.27 -9.21 30.55
C PHE A 5 -73.58 -9.58 29.16
N LYS A 6 -74.10 -9.01 28.03
CA LYS A 6 -73.52 -9.27 26.73
C LYS A 6 -72.17 -8.57 26.54
N TYR A 7 -72.00 -7.38 27.11
CA TYR A 7 -70.74 -6.64 27.01
C TYR A 7 -69.72 -7.12 28.05
N ALA A 8 -70.12 -7.60 29.21
CA ALA A 8 -69.25 -8.21 30.20
C ALA A 8 -68.66 -9.54 29.73
N LEU A 9 -69.41 -10.33 28.92
CA LEU A 9 -68.93 -11.59 28.38
C LEU A 9 -67.97 -11.37 27.18
N ILE A 10 -68.13 -10.27 26.42
CA ILE A 10 -67.23 -9.90 25.32
C ILE A 10 -65.88 -9.36 25.88
N CYS A 11 -65.87 -8.62 26.97
CA CYS A 11 -64.67 -8.16 27.65
C CYS A 11 -63.91 -9.30 28.38
N ALA A 12 -64.62 -10.33 28.86
CA ALA A 12 -64.00 -11.47 29.55
C ALA A 12 -63.34 -12.48 28.55
N ILE A 13 -63.74 -12.47 27.28
CA ILE A 13 -63.11 -13.30 26.24
C ILE A 13 -61.99 -12.55 25.52
N ALA A 14 -61.96 -11.20 25.58
CA ALA A 14 -60.88 -10.41 24.96
C ALA A 14 -59.62 -10.26 25.83
N LEU A 15 -59.68 -10.50 27.13
CA LEU A 15 -58.54 -10.37 28.05
C LEU A 15 -57.47 -11.49 27.95
N PRO A 16 -57.78 -12.75 27.62
CA PRO A 16 -56.75 -13.77 27.45
C PRO A 16 -56.09 -13.74 26.04
N VAL A 17 -56.61 -12.97 25.06
CA VAL A 17 -56.04 -12.87 23.72
C VAL A 17 -54.95 -11.79 23.61
N LEU A 18 -54.87 -10.86 24.58
CA LEU A 18 -53.86 -9.79 24.62
C LEU A 18 -52.59 -10.16 25.40
N SER A 19 -52.59 -11.28 26.14
CA SER A 19 -51.42 -11.75 26.87
C SER A 19 -50.68 -12.92 26.21
N SER A 20 -51.07 -13.27 24.95
CA SER A 20 -50.49 -14.41 24.22
C SER A 20 -49.66 -14.00 23.01
N CYS A 21 -49.28 -12.72 22.85
CA CYS A 21 -48.57 -12.26 21.68
C CYS A 21 -47.13 -11.77 21.94
N GLU A 22 -46.58 -11.96 23.14
CA GLU A 22 -45.18 -11.60 23.38
C GLU A 22 -44.18 -12.63 22.79
N GLY A 23 -44.59 -13.84 22.51
CA GLY A 23 -43.70 -14.86 21.88
C GLY A 23 -44.01 -15.19 20.43
N PHE A 24 -45.04 -14.58 19.81
CA PHE A 24 -45.46 -14.92 18.43
C PHE A 24 -45.02 -13.92 17.38
N LEU A 25 -44.31 -12.85 17.78
CA LEU A 25 -43.73 -11.83 16.90
C LEU A 25 -42.20 -11.76 17.01
N GLU A 26 -41.56 -12.68 17.70
CA GLU A 26 -40.13 -12.90 17.51
C GLU A 26 -40.00 -13.67 16.21
N GLU A 27 -39.60 -12.95 15.18
CA GLU A 27 -39.19 -13.50 13.89
C GLU A 27 -37.94 -14.35 14.15
N GLU A 28 -38.10 -15.66 14.40
CA GLU A 28 -36.99 -16.60 14.40
C GLU A 28 -36.41 -16.58 12.97
N ASN A 29 -35.39 -15.81 12.80
CA ASN A 29 -34.71 -15.64 11.51
C ASN A 29 -33.84 -16.88 11.25
N PHE A 30 -34.46 -17.98 10.82
CA PHE A 30 -33.80 -19.28 10.53
C PHE A 30 -32.80 -19.21 9.38
N GLY A 31 -32.56 -18.05 8.77
CA GLY A 31 -31.75 -17.92 7.57
C GLY A 31 -30.51 -17.02 7.69
N LYS A 32 -30.40 -16.18 8.72
CA LYS A 32 -29.22 -15.32 8.94
C LYS A 32 -28.92 -15.23 10.42
N PRO A 33 -27.66 -15.50 10.84
CA PRO A 33 -27.28 -15.29 12.24
C PRO A 33 -27.48 -13.83 12.63
N THR A 34 -27.92 -13.57 13.87
CA THR A 34 -27.93 -12.22 14.45
C THR A 34 -26.50 -11.71 14.62
N THR A 35 -26.33 -10.39 14.74
CA THR A 35 -25.00 -9.81 15.00
C THR A 35 -24.34 -10.44 16.23
N ASP A 36 -25.09 -10.64 17.31
CA ASP A 36 -24.60 -11.27 18.54
C ASP A 36 -24.14 -12.71 18.32
N GLN A 37 -24.88 -13.49 17.53
CA GLN A 37 -24.48 -14.85 17.16
C GLN A 37 -23.22 -14.87 16.25
N MET A 38 -23.08 -13.88 15.39
CA MET A 38 -21.89 -13.75 14.56
C MET A 38 -20.64 -13.44 15.39
N LEU A 39 -20.76 -12.55 16.39
CA LEU A 39 -19.62 -12.10 17.19
C LEU A 39 -19.14 -13.12 18.24
N GLN A 40 -19.94 -14.16 18.53
CA GLN A 40 -19.54 -15.26 19.41
C GLN A 40 -18.62 -16.29 18.73
N ASN A 41 -18.48 -16.24 17.41
CA ASN A 41 -17.66 -17.16 16.63
C ASN A 41 -16.53 -16.38 15.91
N GLU A 42 -15.28 -16.73 16.22
CA GLU A 42 -14.09 -16.07 15.66
C GLU A 42 -14.06 -16.09 14.12
N GLU A 43 -14.50 -17.17 13.48
CA GLU A 43 -14.57 -17.26 12.01
C GLU A 43 -15.55 -16.21 11.44
N ASN A 44 -16.71 -16.05 12.09
CA ASN A 44 -17.67 -15.03 11.67
C ASN A 44 -17.16 -13.61 11.87
N VAL A 45 -16.43 -13.34 12.95
CA VAL A 45 -15.77 -12.03 13.18
C VAL A 45 -14.71 -11.79 12.13
N THR A 46 -13.90 -12.80 11.79
CA THR A 46 -12.91 -12.73 10.71
C THR A 46 -13.56 -12.36 9.37
N ASN A 47 -14.68 -13.02 9.02
CA ASN A 47 -15.42 -12.72 7.79
C ASN A 47 -16.03 -11.31 7.80
N LEU A 48 -16.49 -10.83 8.97
CA LEU A 48 -17.03 -9.49 9.11
C LEU A 48 -15.94 -8.42 8.89
N VAL A 49 -14.80 -8.53 9.56
CA VAL A 49 -13.70 -7.56 9.45
C VAL A 49 -12.99 -7.64 8.10
N GLY A 50 -13.01 -8.80 7.45
CA GLY A 50 -12.43 -9.03 6.12
C GLY A 50 -12.94 -8.05 5.06
N GLN A 51 -14.16 -7.53 5.20
CA GLN A 51 -14.74 -6.55 4.27
C GLN A 51 -13.93 -5.25 4.22
N ALA A 52 -13.31 -4.84 5.34
CA ALA A 52 -12.51 -3.62 5.41
C ALA A 52 -11.22 -3.68 4.59
N TYR A 53 -10.74 -4.88 4.25
CA TYR A 53 -9.54 -5.07 3.41
C TYR A 53 -9.83 -4.97 1.90
N ALA A 54 -11.10 -5.13 1.50
CA ALA A 54 -11.46 -5.18 0.08
C ALA A 54 -11.07 -3.92 -0.71
N ASP A 55 -11.16 -2.76 -0.05
CA ASP A 55 -10.82 -1.47 -0.68
C ASP A 55 -9.30 -1.26 -0.83
N LEU A 56 -8.42 -2.10 -0.23
CA LEU A 56 -6.97 -2.01 -0.42
C LEU A 56 -6.51 -2.31 -1.86
N ARG A 57 -7.33 -2.94 -2.69
CA ARG A 57 -6.97 -3.25 -4.08
C ARG A 57 -6.60 -2.03 -4.94
N PHE A 58 -7.03 -0.81 -4.57
CA PHE A 58 -6.55 0.39 -5.24
C PHE A 58 -5.02 0.60 -5.13
N MET A 59 -4.38 -0.07 -4.18
CA MET A 59 -2.95 0.02 -3.94
C MET A 59 -2.10 -0.61 -5.06
N HIS A 60 -2.67 -1.51 -5.85
CA HIS A 60 -1.99 -2.11 -7.01
C HIS A 60 -2.63 -1.72 -8.36
N ASP A 61 -3.66 -0.87 -8.33
CA ASP A 61 -4.34 -0.44 -9.55
C ASP A 61 -3.58 0.71 -10.23
N HIS A 62 -3.53 0.68 -11.56
CA HIS A 62 -2.98 1.76 -12.36
C HIS A 62 -3.81 3.06 -12.29
N TRP A 63 -5.14 2.97 -12.14
CA TRP A 63 -6.03 4.09 -11.83
C TRP A 63 -6.11 4.42 -10.34
N GLY A 64 -5.25 3.81 -9.54
CA GLY A 64 -5.16 3.98 -8.09
C GLY A 64 -3.77 4.41 -7.64
N TYR A 65 -3.39 3.94 -6.45
CA TYR A 65 -2.18 4.38 -5.78
C TYR A 65 -0.91 3.95 -6.51
N TRP A 66 -0.85 2.69 -7.00
CA TRP A 66 0.35 2.18 -7.68
C TRP A 66 0.67 2.95 -8.98
N GLY A 67 -0.33 3.16 -9.85
CA GLY A 67 -0.09 3.88 -11.10
C GLY A 67 0.39 5.30 -10.86
N VAL A 68 -0.24 6.00 -9.89
CA VAL A 68 0.15 7.37 -9.55
C VAL A 68 1.54 7.42 -8.94
N ASN A 69 1.88 6.54 -7.98
CA ASN A 69 3.20 6.52 -7.35
C ASN A 69 4.31 6.16 -8.36
N THR A 70 4.09 5.13 -9.17
CA THR A 70 5.06 4.68 -10.18
C THR A 70 5.33 5.78 -11.21
N LEU A 71 4.29 6.41 -11.77
CA LEU A 71 4.44 7.39 -12.86
C LEU A 71 4.87 8.78 -12.39
N THR A 72 4.67 9.12 -11.12
CA THR A 72 5.16 10.39 -10.56
C THR A 72 6.54 10.26 -9.89
N SER A 73 7.12 9.05 -9.87
CA SER A 73 8.49 8.79 -9.45
C SER A 73 9.44 8.61 -10.64
N ASP A 74 10.69 8.29 -10.36
CA ASP A 74 11.68 7.95 -11.39
C ASP A 74 11.60 6.49 -11.88
N GLU A 75 10.69 5.65 -11.28
CA GLU A 75 10.58 4.23 -11.62
C GLU A 75 9.89 3.93 -12.95
N GLY A 76 8.94 4.78 -13.38
CA GLY A 76 8.05 4.42 -14.46
C GLY A 76 7.66 5.54 -15.41
N LEU A 77 7.38 5.14 -16.64
CA LEU A 77 6.80 5.94 -17.71
C LEU A 77 5.61 5.21 -18.35
N CYS A 78 4.68 5.98 -18.92
CA CYS A 78 3.74 5.47 -19.92
C CYS A 78 3.81 6.39 -21.15
N PRO A 79 4.68 6.12 -22.12
CA PRO A 79 4.85 6.97 -23.29
C PRO A 79 3.73 6.74 -24.30
N ILE A 80 3.42 7.77 -25.09
CA ILE A 80 2.58 7.65 -26.29
C ILE A 80 3.45 7.05 -27.40
N ARG A 81 3.03 5.90 -27.94
CA ARG A 81 3.80 5.15 -28.92
C ARG A 81 3.32 5.37 -30.34
N LYS A 82 4.24 5.35 -31.28
CA LYS A 82 3.92 5.28 -32.70
C LYS A 82 3.22 3.95 -32.97
N GLY A 83 2.05 3.99 -33.61
CA GLY A 83 1.28 2.79 -33.90
C GLY A 83 0.12 2.51 -32.93
N GLY A 84 -0.08 3.33 -31.89
CA GLY A 84 -1.32 3.37 -31.15
C GLY A 84 -1.49 2.36 -30.03
N ASP A 85 -0.40 1.94 -29.38
CA ASP A 85 -0.48 1.13 -28.16
C ASP A 85 -1.19 1.91 -27.03
N TRP A 86 -1.66 1.20 -26.00
CA TRP A 86 -2.44 1.76 -24.90
C TRP A 86 -1.74 2.92 -24.17
N ASN A 87 -2.45 4.03 -23.98
CA ASN A 87 -1.95 5.21 -23.28
C ASN A 87 -3.08 6.09 -22.68
N ASP A 88 -4.32 5.64 -22.72
CA ASP A 88 -5.52 6.37 -22.25
C ASP A 88 -5.58 7.83 -22.75
N GLY A 89 -5.39 8.02 -24.05
CA GLY A 89 -5.42 9.35 -24.66
C GLY A 89 -4.29 10.28 -24.20
N GLY A 90 -3.21 9.73 -23.61
CA GLY A 90 -2.09 10.48 -23.09
C GLY A 90 -2.23 10.94 -21.65
N TYR A 91 -3.23 10.46 -20.91
CA TYR A 91 -3.46 10.82 -19.50
C TYR A 91 -2.21 10.61 -18.63
N TRP A 92 -1.53 9.50 -18.79
CA TRP A 92 -0.37 9.12 -17.99
C TRP A 92 0.84 10.02 -18.16
N LYS A 93 0.96 10.68 -19.32
CA LYS A 93 2.02 11.64 -19.60
C LYS A 93 1.99 12.82 -18.62
N PHE A 94 0.81 13.32 -18.21
CA PHE A 94 0.71 14.42 -17.25
C PHE A 94 1.24 14.03 -15.87
N LEU A 95 1.11 12.76 -15.48
CA LEU A 95 1.75 12.24 -14.27
C LEU A 95 3.28 12.21 -14.42
N ASN A 96 3.78 11.72 -15.56
CA ASN A 96 5.21 11.65 -15.82
C ASN A 96 5.90 13.04 -15.87
N THR A 97 5.19 14.09 -16.26
CA THR A 97 5.72 15.46 -16.38
C THR A 97 5.38 16.35 -15.18
N HIS A 98 4.69 15.83 -14.17
CA HIS A 98 4.17 16.56 -13.00
C HIS A 98 3.23 17.73 -13.38
N GLU A 99 2.48 17.58 -14.47
CA GLU A 99 1.53 18.58 -14.96
C GLU A 99 0.06 18.29 -14.58
N TRP A 100 -0.17 17.42 -13.60
CA TRP A 100 -1.51 17.04 -13.14
C TRP A 100 -2.27 18.19 -12.48
N ASN A 101 -3.59 18.03 -12.37
CA ASN A 101 -4.53 18.97 -11.75
C ASN A 101 -5.62 18.25 -10.95
N ALA A 102 -6.54 19.01 -10.34
CA ALA A 102 -7.59 18.48 -9.47
C ALA A 102 -8.68 17.64 -10.17
N TYR A 103 -8.69 17.55 -11.51
CA TYR A 103 -9.65 16.77 -12.28
C TYR A 103 -9.15 15.35 -12.61
N GLY A 104 -7.96 14.97 -12.15
CA GLY A 104 -7.39 13.66 -12.40
C GLY A 104 -8.22 12.54 -11.77
N GLU A 105 -8.67 11.58 -12.57
CA GLU A 105 -9.51 10.46 -12.13
C GLU A 105 -8.80 9.59 -11.08
N ALA A 106 -7.53 9.30 -11.28
CA ALA A 106 -6.74 8.50 -10.34
C ALA A 106 -6.69 9.12 -8.93
N PHE A 107 -6.66 10.46 -8.81
CA PHE A 107 -6.72 11.13 -7.50
C PHE A 107 -8.07 10.97 -6.82
N ASN A 108 -9.15 11.02 -7.62
CA ASN A 108 -10.51 10.73 -7.14
C ASN A 108 -10.60 9.31 -6.59
N ASN A 109 -10.05 8.34 -7.31
CA ASN A 109 -10.06 6.94 -6.90
C ASN A 109 -9.28 6.74 -5.60
N ILE A 110 -8.07 7.30 -5.48
CA ILE A 110 -7.28 7.22 -4.24
C ILE A 110 -8.07 7.82 -3.07
N TRP A 111 -8.65 9.02 -3.24
CA TRP A 111 -9.43 9.65 -2.19
C TRP A 111 -10.64 8.81 -1.76
N ASN A 112 -11.43 8.39 -2.73
CA ASN A 112 -12.67 7.66 -2.46
C ASN A 112 -12.40 6.30 -1.80
N CYS A 113 -11.41 5.53 -2.27
CA CYS A 113 -11.11 4.22 -1.70
C CYS A 113 -10.50 4.31 -0.30
N THR A 114 -9.62 5.30 -0.06
CA THR A 114 -9.07 5.49 1.30
C THR A 114 -10.14 5.96 2.29
N VAL A 115 -11.02 6.85 1.88
CA VAL A 115 -12.14 7.29 2.72
C VAL A 115 -13.15 6.15 2.94
N SER A 116 -13.51 5.39 1.89
CA SER A 116 -14.40 4.24 2.00
C SER A 116 -13.86 3.20 2.99
N GLY A 117 -12.59 2.83 2.85
CA GLY A 117 -11.94 1.86 3.74
C GLY A 117 -11.90 2.35 5.19
N SER A 118 -11.57 3.65 5.43
CA SER A 118 -11.59 4.22 6.79
C SER A 118 -12.99 4.23 7.40
N VAL A 119 -14.01 4.51 6.59
CA VAL A 119 -15.43 4.48 6.97
C VAL A 119 -15.88 3.07 7.33
N LEU A 120 -15.50 2.06 6.55
CA LEU A 120 -15.77 0.66 6.88
C LEU A 120 -15.12 0.25 8.20
N CYS A 121 -13.85 0.62 8.43
CA CYS A 121 -13.18 0.37 9.71
C CYS A 121 -13.94 1.02 10.88
N ASN A 122 -14.39 2.27 10.73
CA ASN A 122 -15.17 2.95 11.78
C ASN A 122 -16.50 2.23 12.08
N ASN A 123 -17.23 1.78 11.04
CA ASN A 123 -18.47 1.02 11.23
C ASN A 123 -18.23 -0.30 11.97
N LEU A 124 -17.18 -1.02 11.58
CA LEU A 124 -16.82 -2.28 12.23
C LEU A 124 -16.38 -2.06 13.67
N LEU A 125 -15.60 -1.01 13.95
CA LEU A 125 -15.20 -0.63 15.30
C LEU A 125 -16.41 -0.31 16.16
N GLN A 126 -17.39 0.46 15.67
CA GLN A 126 -18.62 0.73 16.42
C GLN A 126 -19.41 -0.56 16.72
N THR A 127 -19.46 -1.50 15.76
CA THR A 127 -20.08 -2.80 15.97
C THR A 127 -19.35 -3.59 17.07
N LEU A 128 -18.01 -3.63 17.03
CA LEU A 128 -17.21 -4.30 18.05
C LEU A 128 -17.41 -3.67 19.43
N TYR A 129 -17.32 -2.34 19.54
CA TYR A 129 -17.50 -1.61 20.81
C TYR A 129 -18.87 -1.82 21.43
N SER A 130 -19.93 -1.84 20.60
CA SER A 130 -21.31 -2.07 21.09
C SER A 130 -21.56 -3.50 21.54
N ASN A 131 -20.64 -4.42 21.27
CA ASN A 131 -20.79 -5.85 21.57
C ASN A 131 -19.61 -6.40 22.40
N GLU A 132 -18.87 -5.56 23.11
CA GLU A 132 -17.73 -5.97 23.94
C GLU A 132 -18.12 -7.09 24.92
N GLU A 133 -19.29 -6.97 25.57
CA GLU A 133 -19.79 -7.95 26.55
C GLU A 133 -20.10 -9.33 25.95
N ASN A 134 -20.29 -9.40 24.63
CA ASN A 134 -20.62 -10.63 23.89
C ASN A 134 -19.39 -11.38 23.38
N MET A 135 -18.19 -10.83 23.55
CA MET A 135 -16.92 -11.36 23.04
C MET A 135 -15.98 -11.75 24.20
N SER A 136 -15.05 -12.71 23.94
CA SER A 136 -13.97 -12.87 24.90
C SER A 136 -13.05 -11.65 24.89
N PRO A 137 -12.46 -11.24 26.03
CA PRO A 137 -11.59 -10.06 26.09
C PRO A 137 -10.42 -10.11 25.09
N GLU A 138 -9.86 -11.31 24.86
CA GLU A 138 -8.74 -11.53 23.95
C GLU A 138 -9.16 -11.32 22.49
N ILE A 139 -10.30 -11.91 22.10
CA ILE A 139 -10.85 -11.77 20.72
C ILE A 139 -11.25 -10.31 20.48
N TYR A 140 -11.91 -9.67 21.44
CA TYR A 140 -12.29 -8.27 21.36
C TYR A 140 -11.07 -7.36 21.14
N ALA A 141 -10.06 -7.46 22.02
CA ALA A 141 -8.86 -6.63 21.92
C ALA A 141 -8.10 -6.85 20.60
N MET A 142 -8.04 -8.09 20.11
CA MET A 142 -7.38 -8.43 18.85
C MET A 142 -8.08 -7.74 17.65
N TYR A 143 -9.40 -7.89 17.51
CA TYR A 143 -10.11 -7.34 16.35
C TYR A 143 -10.28 -5.82 16.41
N VAL A 144 -10.46 -5.25 17.60
CA VAL A 144 -10.42 -3.79 17.76
C VAL A 144 -9.06 -3.25 17.35
N GLY A 145 -7.97 -3.84 17.85
CA GLY A 145 -6.62 -3.44 17.46
C GLY A 145 -6.38 -3.56 15.96
N GLU A 146 -6.83 -4.67 15.35
CA GLU A 146 -6.70 -4.90 13.90
C GLU A 146 -7.43 -3.81 13.09
N MET A 147 -8.65 -3.47 13.46
CA MET A 147 -9.43 -2.44 12.75
C MET A 147 -8.90 -1.03 12.99
N GLU A 148 -8.41 -0.70 14.18
CA GLU A 148 -7.77 0.58 14.46
C GLU A 148 -6.46 0.73 13.66
N VAL A 149 -5.66 -0.33 13.53
CA VAL A 149 -4.42 -0.34 12.72
C VAL A 149 -4.75 -0.21 11.23
N LEU A 150 -5.75 -0.94 10.72
CA LEU A 150 -6.17 -0.85 9.32
C LEU A 150 -6.74 0.55 9.00
N ARG A 151 -7.56 1.13 9.88
CA ARG A 151 -8.03 2.51 9.76
C ARG A 151 -6.88 3.50 9.69
N SER A 152 -5.88 3.33 10.57
CA SER A 152 -4.66 4.15 10.58
C SER A 152 -3.89 4.03 9.27
N TYR A 153 -3.86 2.84 8.66
CA TYR A 153 -3.24 2.64 7.35
C TYR A 153 -3.98 3.38 6.23
N TYR A 154 -5.32 3.35 6.21
CA TYR A 154 -6.11 4.14 5.25
C TYR A 154 -5.86 5.65 5.41
N TYR A 155 -5.85 6.16 6.63
CA TYR A 155 -5.52 7.58 6.88
C TYR A 155 -4.07 7.92 6.52
N TYR A 156 -3.13 7.00 6.76
CA TYR A 156 -1.75 7.17 6.29
C TYR A 156 -1.71 7.36 4.77
N LEU A 157 -2.36 6.49 3.99
CA LEU A 157 -2.39 6.59 2.53
C LEU A 157 -3.06 7.89 2.05
N LEU A 158 -4.10 8.33 2.76
CA LEU A 158 -4.83 9.55 2.42
C LEU A 158 -3.96 10.80 2.67
N PHE A 159 -3.36 10.96 3.85
CA PHE A 159 -2.54 12.15 4.11
C PHE A 159 -1.19 12.11 3.40
N ASP A 160 -0.61 10.93 3.17
CA ASP A 160 0.59 10.75 2.35
C ASP A 160 0.37 11.26 0.92
N SER A 161 -0.84 11.03 0.38
CA SER A 161 -1.22 11.49 -0.96
C SER A 161 -1.58 12.98 -1.01
N PHE A 162 -2.41 13.45 -0.08
CA PHE A 162 -3.06 14.76 -0.19
C PHE A 162 -2.61 15.79 0.86
N GLY A 163 -1.77 15.42 1.81
CA GLY A 163 -1.32 16.28 2.90
C GLY A 163 -2.44 16.57 3.89
N ARG A 164 -3.25 17.60 3.64
CA ARG A 164 -4.37 17.98 4.52
C ARG A 164 -5.59 17.13 4.22
N ILE A 165 -6.15 16.49 5.27
CA ILE A 165 -7.28 15.59 5.15
C ILE A 165 -8.27 15.75 6.33
N PRO A 166 -9.55 15.34 6.17
CA PRO A 166 -10.43 15.15 7.31
C PRO A 166 -10.01 13.86 8.05
N TYR A 167 -9.93 13.94 9.37
CA TYR A 167 -9.67 12.78 10.23
C TYR A 167 -10.86 12.58 11.14
N MET A 168 -11.42 11.37 11.17
CA MET A 168 -12.58 11.00 11.99
C MET A 168 -12.35 9.66 12.65
N GLU A 169 -12.62 9.55 13.94
CA GLU A 169 -12.58 8.30 14.70
C GLU A 169 -13.95 7.62 14.79
N ASP A 170 -15.01 8.43 14.74
CA ASP A 170 -16.39 7.96 14.63
C ASP A 170 -17.23 8.92 13.76
N TYR A 171 -18.48 8.54 13.48
CA TYR A 171 -19.38 9.36 12.68
C TYR A 171 -20.04 10.51 13.47
N SER A 172 -20.04 10.44 14.79
CA SER A 172 -20.59 11.49 15.65
C SER A 172 -19.66 12.71 15.65
N ASP A 173 -18.36 12.48 15.45
CA ASP A 173 -17.32 13.52 15.41
C ASP A 173 -17.01 13.93 13.94
N ARG A 174 -18.02 14.46 13.25
CA ARG A 174 -17.85 14.96 11.89
C ARG A 174 -16.93 16.16 11.89
N LYS A 175 -15.66 15.96 11.54
CA LYS A 175 -14.70 17.04 11.37
C LYS A 175 -15.05 17.84 10.12
N GLU A 176 -15.31 19.11 10.32
CA GLU A 176 -15.60 20.05 9.22
C GLU A 176 -14.34 20.63 8.61
N THR A 177 -13.18 20.46 9.26
CA THR A 177 -11.89 21.03 8.84
C THR A 177 -10.91 19.98 8.35
N LEU A 178 -10.05 20.38 7.42
CA LEU A 178 -8.89 19.60 7.02
C LEU A 178 -7.79 19.76 8.06
N LEU A 179 -7.27 18.68 8.60
CA LEU A 179 -6.14 18.68 9.52
C LEU A 179 -4.82 18.80 8.74
N ASP A 180 -3.87 19.51 9.32
CA ASP A 180 -2.50 19.53 8.81
C ASP A 180 -1.84 18.15 8.92
N PRO A 181 -0.87 17.81 8.04
CA PRO A 181 -0.26 16.49 8.01
C PRO A 181 0.33 16.03 9.35
N TRP A 182 0.99 16.93 10.08
CA TRP A 182 1.58 16.62 11.40
C TRP A 182 0.53 16.34 12.48
N VAL A 183 -0.67 16.94 12.38
CA VAL A 183 -1.78 16.63 13.31
C VAL A 183 -2.33 15.25 13.04
N THR A 184 -2.58 14.92 11.76
CA THR A 184 -3.00 13.58 11.36
C THR A 184 -1.94 12.53 11.73
N TRP A 185 -0.67 12.85 11.53
CA TRP A 185 0.45 12.01 11.94
C TRP A 185 0.41 11.72 13.45
N ALA A 186 0.16 12.72 14.29
CA ALA A 186 0.10 12.56 15.75
C ALA A 186 -1.03 11.61 16.19
N HIS A 187 -2.22 11.72 15.57
CA HIS A 187 -3.33 10.80 15.82
C HIS A 187 -2.97 9.35 15.45
N ILE A 188 -2.46 9.15 14.23
CA ILE A 188 -2.16 7.82 13.71
C ILE A 188 -1.05 7.15 14.53
N VAL A 189 0.02 7.89 14.84
CA VAL A 189 1.14 7.34 15.62
C VAL A 189 0.68 6.94 17.02
N ALA A 190 -0.09 7.78 17.71
CA ALA A 190 -0.60 7.42 19.04
C ALA A 190 -1.51 6.18 19.00
N CYS A 191 -2.38 6.07 18.01
CA CYS A 191 -3.23 4.90 17.79
C CYS A 191 -2.40 3.62 17.55
N LEU A 192 -1.39 3.70 16.68
CA LEU A 192 -0.52 2.57 16.38
C LEU A 192 0.35 2.15 17.57
N GLU A 193 0.92 3.11 18.33
CA GLU A 193 1.71 2.81 19.54
C GLU A 193 0.88 2.12 20.61
N LYS A 194 -0.40 2.50 20.74
CA LYS A 194 -1.35 1.83 21.64
C LYS A 194 -1.60 0.37 21.25
N ASN A 195 -1.83 0.13 19.95
CA ASN A 195 -2.32 -1.17 19.47
C ASN A 195 -1.23 -2.16 19.09
N ALA A 196 -0.11 -1.70 18.52
CA ALA A 196 0.94 -2.58 18.00
C ALA A 196 1.44 -3.63 19.00
N PRO A 197 1.65 -3.34 20.30
CA PRO A 197 2.11 -4.35 21.26
C PRO A 197 1.17 -5.55 21.42
N ASN A 198 -0.13 -5.35 21.19
CA ASN A 198 -1.18 -6.34 21.43
C ASN A 198 -1.63 -7.07 20.15
N MET A 199 -1.06 -6.72 19.00
CA MET A 199 -1.37 -7.35 17.72
C MET A 199 -0.79 -8.77 17.63
N ALA A 200 -1.40 -9.60 16.77
CA ALA A 200 -0.95 -10.96 16.52
C ALA A 200 0.50 -10.99 16.01
N VAL A 201 1.31 -11.85 16.61
CA VAL A 201 2.68 -12.16 16.17
C VAL A 201 2.64 -13.33 15.21
N VAL A 202 3.15 -13.12 14.00
CA VAL A 202 3.21 -14.17 12.96
C VAL A 202 4.32 -15.17 13.27
N ASN A 203 4.04 -16.44 13.07
CA ASN A 203 4.99 -17.54 13.10
C ASN A 203 4.65 -18.59 12.03
N ASP A 204 5.44 -19.63 11.88
CA ASP A 204 5.23 -20.63 10.83
C ASP A 204 3.87 -21.37 10.97
N ALA A 205 3.33 -21.50 12.19
CA ALA A 205 2.06 -22.21 12.42
C ALA A 205 0.82 -21.36 12.07
N ASN A 206 0.92 -20.03 12.18
CA ASN A 206 -0.23 -19.14 11.98
C ASN A 206 -0.11 -18.21 10.76
N ARG A 207 0.98 -18.29 9.98
CA ARG A 207 1.25 -17.40 8.83
C ARG A 207 0.09 -17.35 7.84
N GLN A 208 -0.47 -18.49 7.49
CA GLN A 208 -1.60 -18.55 6.55
C GLN A 208 -2.88 -17.92 7.12
N LEU A 209 -3.12 -18.02 8.43
CA LEU A 209 -4.27 -17.40 9.08
C LEU A 209 -4.20 -15.86 9.04
N TYR A 210 -2.98 -15.31 9.08
CA TYR A 210 -2.74 -13.86 9.07
C TYR A 210 -2.27 -13.32 7.72
N LEU A 211 -2.31 -14.13 6.65
CA LEU A 211 -1.98 -13.67 5.31
C LEU A 211 -2.93 -12.53 4.89
N GLY A 212 -2.36 -11.40 4.47
CA GLY A 212 -3.12 -10.21 4.08
C GLY A 212 -3.79 -9.45 5.23
N ARG A 213 -3.59 -9.84 6.50
CA ARG A 213 -4.16 -9.17 7.68
C ARG A 213 -3.15 -8.27 8.38
N CYS A 214 -3.66 -7.27 9.10
CA CYS A 214 -2.83 -6.43 9.98
C CYS A 214 -2.29 -7.24 11.15
N THR A 215 -0.97 -7.21 11.33
CA THR A 215 -0.23 -7.96 12.37
C THR A 215 0.68 -7.02 13.14
N GLN A 216 1.29 -7.51 14.21
CA GLN A 216 2.29 -6.75 14.96
C GLN A 216 3.45 -6.27 14.06
N GLY A 217 3.94 -7.14 13.16
CA GLY A 217 4.99 -6.80 12.21
C GLY A 217 4.56 -5.69 11.24
N MET A 218 3.32 -5.74 10.74
CA MET A 218 2.75 -4.68 9.91
C MET A 218 2.65 -3.36 10.67
N ALA A 219 2.10 -3.36 11.89
CA ALA A 219 1.91 -2.15 12.69
C ALA A 219 3.24 -1.45 13.03
N TYR A 220 4.26 -2.20 13.48
CA TYR A 220 5.60 -1.63 13.74
C TYR A 220 6.31 -1.18 12.47
N THR A 221 6.12 -1.86 11.33
CA THR A 221 6.68 -1.41 10.05
C THR A 221 6.05 -0.09 9.62
N LEU A 222 4.73 0.07 9.76
CA LEU A 222 4.02 1.32 9.48
C LEU A 222 4.45 2.45 10.42
N LEU A 223 4.59 2.18 11.72
CA LEU A 223 5.14 3.14 12.69
C LEU A 223 6.53 3.62 12.27
N ALA A 224 7.42 2.70 11.90
CA ALA A 224 8.76 3.06 11.44
C ALA A 224 8.71 3.94 10.19
N LYS A 225 7.83 3.67 9.23
CA LYS A 225 7.63 4.52 8.04
C LYS A 225 7.13 5.91 8.41
N LEU A 226 6.19 6.02 9.35
CA LEU A 226 5.68 7.31 9.83
C LEU A 226 6.79 8.12 10.52
N TYR A 227 7.57 7.51 11.40
CA TYR A 227 8.69 8.16 12.05
C TYR A 227 9.79 8.57 11.07
N LEU A 228 10.19 7.66 10.16
CA LEU A 228 11.24 7.94 9.18
C LEU A 228 10.87 9.10 8.23
N ASN A 229 9.59 9.26 7.92
CA ASN A 229 9.09 10.29 7.03
C ASN A 229 8.57 11.56 7.76
N ALA A 230 8.65 11.64 9.08
CA ALA A 230 8.04 12.70 9.88
C ALA A 230 8.39 14.11 9.38
N GLU A 231 9.65 14.39 9.14
CA GLU A 231 10.10 15.71 8.65
C GLU A 231 9.50 16.03 7.26
N SER A 232 9.31 15.04 6.39
CA SER A 232 8.71 15.24 5.06
C SER A 232 7.21 15.57 5.12
N TYR A 233 6.57 15.30 6.25
CA TYR A 233 5.19 15.70 6.56
C TYR A 233 5.12 17.05 7.30
N GLY A 234 6.26 17.71 7.51
CA GLY A 234 6.35 18.95 8.25
C GLY A 234 6.30 18.75 9.77
N CYS A 235 6.52 17.53 10.26
CA CYS A 235 6.65 17.30 11.70
C CYS A 235 7.93 17.96 12.24
N THR A 236 7.77 18.77 13.27
CA THR A 236 8.85 19.24 14.15
C THR A 236 8.55 18.80 15.58
N PRO A 237 9.54 18.72 16.48
CA PRO A 237 9.26 18.38 17.87
C PRO A 237 8.17 19.29 18.48
N GLU A 238 8.18 20.59 18.19
CA GLU A 238 7.24 21.55 18.74
C GLU A 238 5.80 21.32 18.26
N ASN A 239 5.60 21.16 16.91
CA ASN A 239 4.26 21.01 16.37
C ASN A 239 3.65 19.64 16.68
N VAL A 240 4.47 18.58 16.71
CA VAL A 240 4.04 17.24 17.13
C VAL A 240 3.61 17.25 18.60
N MET A 241 4.40 17.85 19.48
CA MET A 241 4.08 17.97 20.89
C MET A 241 2.80 18.79 21.11
N ALA A 242 2.60 19.87 20.35
CA ALA A 242 1.39 20.67 20.39
C ALA A 242 0.17 19.85 19.91
N ALA A 243 0.30 19.11 18.81
CA ALA A 243 -0.75 18.24 18.30
C ALA A 243 -1.12 17.14 19.30
N GLN A 244 -0.16 16.45 19.89
CA GLN A 244 -0.39 15.38 20.86
C GLN A 244 -1.18 15.84 22.12
N ARG A 245 -1.07 17.11 22.52
CA ARG A 245 -1.84 17.68 23.63
C ARG A 245 -3.33 17.82 23.33
N THR A 246 -3.69 17.97 22.07
CA THR A 246 -5.06 18.20 21.60
C THR A 246 -5.66 17.00 20.91
N CYS A 247 -4.84 16.05 20.47
CA CYS A 247 -5.29 14.81 19.84
C CYS A 247 -5.78 13.83 20.89
N THR A 248 -6.91 13.22 20.62
CA THR A 248 -7.42 12.04 21.32
C THR A 248 -7.47 10.88 20.33
N VAL A 249 -7.37 9.67 20.83
CA VAL A 249 -7.64 8.44 20.10
C VAL A 249 -8.85 7.76 20.73
N HIS A 250 -9.22 6.60 20.24
CA HIS A 250 -10.39 5.86 20.67
C HIS A 250 -10.66 5.96 22.19
N ASN A 251 -11.92 6.15 22.59
CA ASN A 251 -12.40 6.38 23.97
C ASN A 251 -11.93 7.69 24.62
N GLY A 252 -11.40 8.62 23.84
CA GLY A 252 -10.94 9.92 24.35
C GLY A 252 -9.56 9.88 25.02
N ASP A 253 -8.81 8.78 24.87
CA ASP A 253 -7.46 8.68 25.40
C ASP A 253 -6.56 9.77 24.80
N SER A 254 -5.85 10.50 25.63
CA SER A 254 -4.95 11.56 25.19
C SER A 254 -3.73 10.98 24.47
N ALA A 255 -3.46 11.43 23.26
CA ALA A 255 -2.28 11.04 22.51
C ALA A 255 -0.97 11.30 23.29
N SER A 256 -0.88 12.40 24.04
CA SER A 256 0.30 12.69 24.88
C SER A 256 0.49 11.72 26.03
N VAL A 257 -0.60 11.19 26.59
CA VAL A 257 -0.53 10.15 27.65
C VAL A 257 -0.06 8.83 27.04
N LEU A 258 -0.66 8.39 25.95
CA LEU A 258 -0.29 7.16 25.25
C LEU A 258 1.17 7.16 24.80
N MET A 259 1.67 8.27 24.23
CA MET A 259 3.06 8.40 23.84
C MET A 259 4.02 8.30 25.04
N LYS A 260 3.66 8.92 26.17
CA LYS A 260 4.44 8.84 27.40
C LYS A 260 4.45 7.41 27.98
N GLU A 261 3.31 6.74 27.99
CA GLU A 261 3.20 5.34 28.46
C GLU A 261 3.99 4.38 27.56
N ALA A 262 4.03 4.63 26.26
CA ALA A 262 4.87 3.91 25.32
C ALA A 262 6.39 4.25 25.45
N GLY A 263 6.76 5.16 26.36
CA GLY A 263 8.14 5.58 26.59
C GLY A 263 8.72 6.46 25.47
N ILE A 264 7.87 7.12 24.69
CA ILE A 264 8.26 7.88 23.50
C ILE A 264 8.44 9.35 23.87
N THR A 265 9.62 9.87 23.53
CA THR A 265 9.96 11.29 23.64
C THR A 265 10.42 11.79 22.27
N ILE A 266 9.94 12.97 21.87
CA ILE A 266 10.37 13.65 20.65
C ILE A 266 10.76 15.07 21.06
N SER A 267 12.06 15.31 21.22
CA SER A 267 12.65 16.58 21.61
C SER A 267 13.60 17.15 20.56
N SER A 268 14.03 16.30 19.62
CA SER A 268 14.89 16.64 18.49
C SER A 268 14.46 15.91 17.23
N PRO A 269 14.87 16.35 16.02
CA PRO A 269 14.63 15.61 14.78
C PRO A 269 15.21 14.18 14.81
N ALA A 270 16.34 13.97 15.49
CA ALA A 270 16.95 12.65 15.63
C ALA A 270 16.07 11.63 16.39
N ASP A 271 15.16 12.11 17.25
CA ASP A 271 14.25 11.25 18.00
C ASP A 271 13.22 10.56 17.09
N PHE A 272 12.85 11.16 15.95
CA PHE A 272 12.03 10.49 14.95
C PHE A 272 12.75 9.23 14.42
N TYR A 273 14.02 9.35 14.07
CA TYR A 273 14.81 8.25 13.56
C TYR A 273 15.10 7.19 14.63
N THR A 274 15.34 7.61 15.89
CA THR A 274 15.46 6.72 17.04
C THR A 274 14.20 5.88 17.25
N ASN A 275 13.02 6.50 17.18
CA ASN A 275 11.76 5.77 17.31
C ASN A 275 11.47 4.87 16.09
N ALA A 276 11.89 5.26 14.87
CA ALA A 276 11.85 4.38 13.72
C ALA A 276 12.69 3.10 13.98
N ILE A 277 13.94 3.25 14.45
CA ILE A 277 14.83 2.13 14.78
C ILE A 277 14.21 1.23 15.86
N ARG A 278 13.66 1.82 16.93
CA ARG A 278 12.96 1.07 18.00
C ARG A 278 11.87 0.17 17.43
N CYS A 279 11.01 0.70 16.53
CA CYS A 279 9.96 -0.08 15.88
C CYS A 279 10.53 -1.18 14.99
N LEU A 280 11.57 -0.89 14.19
CA LEU A 280 12.21 -1.85 13.31
C LEU A 280 12.90 -2.96 14.09
N ASN A 281 13.53 -2.64 15.23
CA ASN A 281 14.11 -3.63 16.14
C ASN A 281 13.04 -4.59 16.70
N LYS A 282 11.79 -4.12 16.94
CA LYS A 282 10.67 -5.00 17.33
C LYS A 282 10.36 -6.02 16.23
N VAL A 283 10.34 -5.59 14.96
CA VAL A 283 10.08 -6.49 13.82
C VAL A 283 11.23 -7.49 13.66
N ILE A 284 12.49 -7.04 13.72
CA ILE A 284 13.66 -7.90 13.55
C ILE A 284 13.74 -8.93 14.70
N ASN A 285 13.59 -8.49 15.94
CA ASN A 285 13.67 -9.35 17.13
C ASN A 285 12.50 -10.33 17.26
N SER A 286 11.39 -10.12 16.55
CA SER A 286 10.27 -11.07 16.56
C SER A 286 10.65 -12.43 15.98
N GLY A 287 11.65 -12.49 15.11
CA GLY A 287 12.02 -13.70 14.37
C GLY A 287 10.95 -14.20 13.39
N SER A 288 9.90 -13.41 13.19
CA SER A 288 8.75 -13.77 12.33
C SER A 288 9.09 -13.75 10.84
N TYR A 289 10.09 -12.97 10.46
CA TYR A 289 10.40 -12.67 9.05
C TYR A 289 11.86 -12.95 8.74
N ALA A 290 12.14 -13.28 7.48
CA ALA A 290 13.50 -13.52 6.98
C ALA A 290 13.60 -13.08 5.52
N ILE A 291 14.80 -12.69 5.07
CA ILE A 291 15.09 -12.41 3.67
C ILE A 291 15.03 -13.73 2.89
N GLU A 292 14.25 -13.78 1.83
CA GLU A 292 14.19 -14.93 0.92
C GLU A 292 15.54 -15.12 0.21
N ASN A 293 15.96 -16.36 0.05
CA ASN A 293 17.21 -16.69 -0.61
C ASN A 293 17.21 -16.34 -2.11
N ASN A 294 16.05 -16.38 -2.73
CA ASN A 294 15.82 -15.90 -4.08
C ASN A 294 14.88 -14.69 -4.04
N TYR A 295 15.31 -13.57 -4.61
CA TYR A 295 14.53 -12.34 -4.69
C TYR A 295 13.10 -12.55 -5.23
N PHE A 296 12.96 -13.44 -6.22
CA PHE A 296 11.71 -13.66 -6.93
C PHE A 296 10.69 -14.52 -6.16
N ASN A 297 11.10 -15.19 -5.07
CA ASN A 297 10.17 -15.92 -4.21
C ASN A 297 9.06 -15.03 -3.63
N ASN A 298 9.34 -13.73 -3.51
CA ASN A 298 8.37 -12.74 -3.05
C ASN A 298 7.27 -12.42 -4.08
N PHE A 299 7.44 -12.85 -5.34
CA PHE A 299 6.64 -12.43 -6.50
C PHE A 299 6.18 -13.61 -7.36
N LEU A 300 6.23 -14.83 -6.83
CA LEU A 300 5.69 -16.03 -7.48
C LEU A 300 4.17 -15.91 -7.67
N LEU A 301 3.60 -16.75 -8.52
CA LEU A 301 2.13 -16.86 -8.67
C LEU A 301 1.48 -17.18 -7.32
N GLU A 302 2.08 -18.10 -6.56
CA GLU A 302 1.64 -18.44 -5.22
C GLU A 302 2.70 -18.00 -4.20
N ASN A 303 2.76 -16.69 -3.89
CA ASN A 303 3.77 -16.11 -3.00
C ASN A 303 3.31 -15.91 -1.55
N GLY A 304 2.12 -16.37 -1.17
CA GLY A 304 1.59 -16.27 0.19
C GLY A 304 2.41 -17.01 1.26
N GLY A 305 3.33 -17.91 0.84
CA GLY A 305 4.27 -18.62 1.71
C GLY A 305 5.58 -17.89 1.99
N SER A 306 5.86 -16.74 1.36
CA SER A 306 7.10 -16.00 1.57
C SER A 306 7.27 -15.56 3.02
N LYS A 307 8.45 -15.85 3.59
CA LYS A 307 8.82 -15.39 4.94
C LYS A 307 9.27 -13.92 4.98
N GLU A 308 9.45 -13.31 3.83
CA GLU A 308 9.83 -11.91 3.72
C GLU A 308 8.62 -10.98 3.67
N ASN A 309 7.49 -11.42 3.10
CA ASN A 309 6.28 -10.63 2.98
C ASN A 309 5.62 -10.41 4.34
N ILE A 310 5.44 -9.13 4.72
CA ILE A 310 4.85 -8.70 6.01
C ILE A 310 3.37 -8.40 5.84
N PHE A 311 3.02 -7.70 4.75
CA PHE A 311 1.65 -7.31 4.44
C PHE A 311 1.43 -7.32 2.93
N THR A 312 0.41 -8.04 2.48
CA THR A 312 0.10 -8.23 1.06
C THR A 312 -1.40 -8.01 0.80
N ILE A 313 -1.73 -7.68 -0.44
CA ILE A 313 -3.09 -7.83 -0.94
C ILE A 313 -3.16 -9.23 -1.54
N VAL A 314 -3.99 -10.07 -0.95
CA VAL A 314 -4.20 -11.45 -1.42
C VAL A 314 -5.04 -11.42 -2.69
N GLU A 315 -4.55 -12.05 -3.74
CA GLU A 315 -5.21 -12.14 -5.03
C GLU A 315 -5.71 -13.56 -5.31
N ASP A 316 -6.78 -13.64 -6.09
CA ASP A 316 -7.32 -14.87 -6.65
C ASP A 316 -7.49 -14.65 -8.16
N GLY A 317 -6.56 -15.16 -8.94
CA GLY A 317 -6.52 -15.00 -10.39
C GLY A 317 -7.61 -15.76 -11.14
N THR A 318 -8.35 -16.67 -10.46
CA THR A 318 -9.38 -17.49 -11.09
C THR A 318 -10.75 -16.85 -11.12
N THR A 319 -11.08 -15.98 -10.17
CA THR A 319 -12.41 -15.38 -10.08
C THR A 319 -12.65 -14.36 -11.18
N ASN A 320 -13.68 -14.62 -12.00
CA ASN A 320 -14.20 -13.67 -13.00
C ASN A 320 -15.04 -12.57 -12.34
N ASN A 321 -14.51 -11.88 -11.35
CA ASN A 321 -15.18 -10.70 -10.84
C ASN A 321 -15.07 -9.61 -11.89
N GLU A 322 -16.22 -9.30 -12.50
CA GLU A 322 -16.35 -8.25 -13.49
C GLU A 322 -15.70 -6.96 -12.99
N ARG A 323 -15.08 -6.26 -13.93
CA ARG A 323 -14.63 -4.89 -13.76
C ARG A 323 -15.71 -4.05 -13.10
N ASP A 324 -15.60 -3.74 -11.85
CA ASP A 324 -16.29 -2.60 -11.32
C ASP A 324 -15.51 -1.35 -11.79
N GLN A 325 -15.98 -0.73 -12.86
CA GLN A 325 -15.35 0.44 -13.50
C GLN A 325 -15.19 1.63 -12.56
N TYR A 326 -15.87 1.63 -11.43
CA TYR A 326 -15.96 2.76 -10.50
C TYR A 326 -15.39 2.46 -9.12
N SER A 327 -14.95 1.25 -8.87
CA SER A 327 -14.36 0.87 -7.60
C SER A 327 -12.92 0.44 -7.80
N CYS A 328 -12.07 0.80 -6.87
CA CYS A 328 -10.68 0.41 -6.78
C CYS A 328 -10.50 -1.10 -6.53
N LYS A 329 -11.31 -1.94 -7.15
CA LYS A 329 -11.37 -3.40 -6.98
C LYS A 329 -10.87 -4.15 -8.21
N ASN A 330 -10.08 -3.50 -9.04
CA ASN A 330 -9.46 -4.17 -10.18
C ASN A 330 -8.53 -5.28 -9.69
N LYS A 331 -8.43 -6.34 -10.49
CA LYS A 331 -7.46 -7.41 -10.28
C LYS A 331 -6.05 -6.95 -10.65
N LEU A 332 -5.04 -7.56 -10.06
CA LEU A 332 -3.63 -7.25 -10.32
C LEU A 332 -3.29 -7.45 -11.80
N ARG A 333 -2.61 -6.46 -12.41
CA ARG A 333 -2.33 -6.40 -13.87
C ARG A 333 -0.95 -5.88 -14.22
N ILE A 334 -0.05 -5.72 -13.30
CA ILE A 334 1.24 -5.02 -13.51
C ILE A 334 1.99 -5.57 -14.72
N SER A 335 2.07 -6.89 -14.86
CA SER A 335 2.72 -7.53 -16.02
C SER A 335 2.00 -7.22 -17.32
N TYR A 336 0.67 -7.29 -17.34
CA TYR A 336 -0.12 -6.97 -18.55
C TYR A 336 0.00 -5.51 -18.99
N LEU A 337 0.11 -4.57 -18.02
CA LEU A 337 0.31 -3.15 -18.32
C LEU A 337 1.67 -2.85 -18.93
N SER A 338 2.70 -3.65 -18.60
CA SER A 338 4.09 -3.39 -18.97
C SER A 338 4.53 -4.14 -20.22
N LEU A 339 4.20 -5.42 -20.35
CA LEU A 339 4.73 -6.29 -21.39
C LEU A 339 4.23 -5.91 -22.78
N HIS A 340 5.10 -6.07 -23.79
CA HIS A 340 4.72 -5.92 -25.19
C HIS A 340 3.68 -6.99 -25.57
N TYR A 341 2.70 -6.69 -26.42
CA TYR A 341 1.56 -7.59 -26.69
C TYR A 341 1.97 -8.97 -27.22
N LYS A 342 3.13 -9.12 -27.87
CA LYS A 342 3.65 -10.42 -28.31
C LYS A 342 4.06 -11.35 -27.16
N PHE A 343 4.27 -10.83 -25.94
CA PHE A 343 4.48 -11.67 -24.75
C PHE A 343 3.25 -12.52 -24.42
N GLN A 344 2.04 -12.00 -24.67
CA GLN A 344 0.81 -12.76 -24.48
C GLN A 344 0.83 -14.07 -25.27
N THR A 345 1.10 -13.99 -26.58
CA THR A 345 1.16 -15.18 -27.44
C THR A 345 2.32 -16.11 -27.04
N ARG A 346 3.50 -15.51 -26.77
CA ARG A 346 4.70 -16.28 -26.41
C ARG A 346 4.55 -17.08 -25.12
N PHE A 347 3.85 -16.56 -24.13
CA PHE A 347 3.70 -17.18 -22.84
C PHE A 347 2.29 -17.75 -22.58
N GLY A 348 1.37 -17.71 -23.52
CA GLY A 348 0.03 -18.25 -23.37
C GLY A 348 -0.85 -17.50 -22.37
N MET A 349 -0.56 -16.22 -22.10
CA MET A 349 -1.32 -15.39 -21.16
C MET A 349 -2.75 -15.16 -21.67
N LYS A 350 -3.74 -15.18 -20.77
CA LYS A 350 -5.15 -15.00 -21.16
C LYS A 350 -5.55 -13.59 -21.53
N LEU A 351 -4.95 -12.60 -20.87
CA LEU A 351 -5.23 -11.18 -21.14
C LEU A 351 -4.20 -10.59 -22.09
N ASP A 352 -4.63 -9.57 -22.85
CA ASP A 352 -3.76 -8.80 -23.71
C ASP A 352 -2.71 -8.02 -22.89
N CYS A 353 -1.46 -8.08 -23.33
CA CYS A 353 -0.40 -7.21 -22.83
C CYS A 353 -0.49 -5.85 -23.55
N TRP A 354 -0.49 -4.77 -22.77
CA TRP A 354 -0.89 -3.44 -23.26
C TRP A 354 0.27 -2.57 -23.74
N ASN A 355 1.51 -3.00 -23.52
CA ASN A 355 2.71 -2.27 -23.92
C ASN A 355 2.77 -0.81 -23.41
N GLY A 356 2.21 -0.55 -22.25
CA GLY A 356 2.05 0.79 -21.67
C GLY A 356 3.21 1.18 -20.78
N PHE A 357 3.19 0.75 -19.50
CA PHE A 357 4.15 1.14 -18.48
C PHE A 357 5.52 0.50 -18.69
N VAL A 358 6.57 1.31 -18.58
CA VAL A 358 7.97 0.89 -18.75
C VAL A 358 8.85 1.62 -17.74
N ALA A 359 10.05 1.11 -17.49
CA ALA A 359 11.03 1.82 -16.68
C ALA A 359 11.44 3.16 -17.32
N ARG A 360 11.71 4.17 -16.51
CA ARG A 360 12.45 5.35 -16.98
C ARG A 360 13.88 4.96 -17.32
N PRO A 361 14.47 5.47 -18.44
CA PRO A 361 15.87 5.21 -18.77
C PRO A 361 16.83 5.55 -17.63
N GLN A 362 16.61 6.69 -16.97
CA GLN A 362 17.42 7.14 -15.83
C GLN A 362 17.38 6.16 -14.66
N PHE A 363 16.24 5.52 -14.40
CA PHE A 363 16.10 4.54 -13.33
C PHE A 363 16.87 3.25 -13.63
N MET A 364 16.92 2.83 -14.88
CA MET A 364 17.68 1.63 -15.25
C MET A 364 19.19 1.77 -15.01
N GLU A 365 19.70 3.00 -14.90
CA GLU A 365 21.12 3.27 -14.66
C GLU A 365 21.58 2.99 -13.22
N ILE A 366 20.64 2.72 -12.27
CA ILE A 366 21.00 2.35 -10.90
C ILE A 366 21.48 0.90 -10.78
N TYR A 367 21.24 0.05 -11.80
CA TYR A 367 21.53 -1.37 -11.75
C TYR A 367 22.85 -1.73 -12.39
N ASN A 368 23.66 -2.52 -11.68
CA ASN A 368 24.78 -3.25 -12.27
C ASN A 368 24.26 -4.40 -13.15
N THR A 369 25.02 -4.78 -14.17
CA THR A 369 24.61 -5.83 -15.12
C THR A 369 24.54 -7.24 -14.53
N SER A 370 25.18 -7.49 -13.39
CA SER A 370 25.11 -8.76 -12.64
C SER A 370 23.97 -8.78 -11.61
N ASP A 371 23.36 -7.63 -11.31
CA ASP A 371 22.27 -7.55 -10.32
C ASP A 371 20.99 -8.16 -10.91
N VAL A 372 20.50 -9.23 -10.28
CA VAL A 372 19.27 -9.93 -10.72
C VAL A 372 18.01 -9.04 -10.62
N ARG A 373 18.04 -8.00 -9.79
CA ARG A 373 16.96 -7.00 -9.67
C ARG A 373 16.96 -6.03 -10.86
N GLY A 374 18.01 -6.02 -11.65
CA GLY A 374 18.15 -5.28 -12.91
C GLY A 374 17.62 -6.01 -14.12
N ALA A 375 18.22 -5.79 -15.28
CA ALA A 375 17.73 -6.28 -16.56
C ALA A 375 18.55 -7.46 -17.11
N GLY A 376 17.86 -8.53 -17.47
CA GLY A 376 18.40 -9.57 -18.36
C GLY A 376 18.57 -9.04 -19.79
N LYS A 377 19.62 -9.48 -20.48
CA LYS A 377 20.00 -8.96 -21.80
C LYS A 377 19.23 -9.61 -22.96
N SER A 378 18.58 -10.75 -22.73
CA SER A 378 17.81 -11.45 -23.74
C SER A 378 16.94 -12.54 -23.08
N GLU A 379 15.95 -13.06 -23.83
CA GLU A 379 15.15 -14.18 -23.36
C GLU A 379 15.99 -15.43 -23.08
N GLY A 380 17.02 -15.68 -23.88
CA GLY A 380 17.97 -16.77 -23.63
C GLY A 380 18.68 -16.63 -22.29
N THR A 381 18.90 -15.41 -21.83
CA THR A 381 19.40 -15.12 -20.47
C THR A 381 18.32 -15.43 -19.43
N LEU A 382 17.06 -15.03 -19.67
CA LEU A 382 15.93 -15.29 -18.78
C LEU A 382 15.62 -16.78 -18.66
N ALA A 383 15.85 -17.60 -19.69
CA ALA A 383 15.66 -19.05 -19.62
C ALA A 383 16.65 -19.73 -18.66
N LYS A 384 17.83 -19.14 -18.44
CA LYS A 384 18.86 -19.64 -17.53
C LYS A 384 18.88 -18.92 -16.19
N ASN A 385 18.71 -17.59 -16.24
CA ASN A 385 18.82 -16.69 -15.11
C ASN A 385 17.56 -15.81 -15.05
N GLN A 386 17.02 -15.58 -13.88
CA GLN A 386 15.86 -14.71 -13.67
C GLN A 386 16.33 -13.28 -13.39
N TYR A 387 15.66 -12.31 -14.00
CA TYR A 387 15.89 -10.87 -13.81
C TYR A 387 14.56 -10.12 -13.67
N ALA A 388 14.55 -8.97 -12.97
CA ALA A 388 13.31 -8.24 -12.72
C ALA A 388 12.87 -7.39 -13.92
N TRP A 389 13.76 -7.05 -14.83
CA TRP A 389 13.45 -6.28 -16.03
C TRP A 389 13.86 -7.03 -17.29
N PHE A 390 13.01 -6.97 -18.30
CA PHE A 390 13.30 -7.54 -19.62
C PHE A 390 13.88 -6.47 -20.54
N LEU A 391 15.03 -6.78 -21.13
CA LEU A 391 15.68 -6.06 -22.24
C LEU A 391 16.22 -7.06 -23.27
N GLY A 392 16.30 -6.64 -24.53
CA GLY A 392 16.85 -7.46 -25.61
C GLY A 392 15.78 -8.14 -26.48
N PRO A 393 16.17 -9.14 -27.27
CA PRO A 393 15.26 -9.81 -28.20
C PRO A 393 14.25 -10.68 -27.45
N LEU A 394 12.98 -10.60 -27.88
CA LEU A 394 11.95 -11.56 -27.52
C LEU A 394 12.06 -12.75 -28.50
N CYS A 395 12.25 -13.96 -27.98
CA CYS A 395 12.52 -15.13 -28.80
C CYS A 395 11.48 -16.24 -28.60
N GLU A 396 11.30 -17.07 -29.61
CA GLU A 396 10.64 -18.36 -29.51
C GLU A 396 11.52 -19.36 -28.72
N GLU A 397 10.98 -20.54 -28.38
CA GLU A 397 11.72 -21.57 -27.63
C GLU A 397 12.96 -22.08 -28.36
N ASN A 398 12.93 -22.07 -29.69
CA ASN A 398 14.07 -22.45 -30.54
C ASN A 398 15.16 -21.36 -30.64
N GLY A 399 14.94 -20.18 -30.03
CA GLY A 399 15.86 -19.06 -30.04
C GLY A 399 15.66 -18.05 -31.18
N ASP A 400 14.71 -18.26 -32.08
CA ASP A 400 14.40 -17.32 -33.15
C ASP A 400 13.71 -16.08 -32.60
N THR A 401 14.16 -14.89 -33.03
CA THR A 401 13.53 -13.64 -32.57
C THR A 401 12.13 -13.47 -33.14
N ILE A 402 11.18 -13.20 -32.29
CA ILE A 402 9.79 -12.92 -32.65
C ILE A 402 9.72 -11.55 -33.34
N ALA A 403 8.97 -11.49 -34.45
CA ALA A 403 8.72 -10.25 -35.16
C ALA A 403 7.36 -9.63 -34.78
N ASP A 404 7.27 -8.30 -34.86
CA ASP A 404 6.04 -7.54 -34.83
C ASP A 404 5.19 -7.83 -36.10
N ASN A 405 3.97 -7.29 -36.15
CA ASN A 405 3.03 -7.51 -37.25
C ASN A 405 3.52 -6.97 -38.61
N ASP A 406 4.47 -6.03 -38.60
CA ASP A 406 5.11 -5.49 -39.78
C ASP A 406 6.41 -6.25 -40.22
N GLY A 407 6.72 -7.34 -39.49
CA GLY A 407 7.92 -8.15 -39.73
C GLY A 407 9.19 -7.64 -39.05
N THR A 408 9.11 -6.55 -38.27
CA THR A 408 10.25 -6.00 -37.52
C THR A 408 10.58 -6.86 -36.31
N PRO A 409 11.82 -7.33 -36.11
CA PRO A 409 12.19 -8.07 -34.90
C PRO A 409 11.94 -7.27 -33.62
N ILE A 410 11.36 -7.91 -32.60
CA ILE A 410 11.11 -7.28 -31.31
C ILE A 410 12.38 -7.38 -30.46
N VAL A 411 13.04 -6.23 -30.31
CA VAL A 411 14.23 -6.06 -29.46
C VAL A 411 13.95 -4.91 -28.49
N ILE A 412 13.63 -5.22 -27.25
CA ILE A 412 13.32 -4.23 -26.23
C ILE A 412 14.60 -3.47 -25.84
N VAL A 413 14.52 -2.14 -25.86
CA VAL A 413 15.65 -1.24 -25.54
C VAL A 413 15.32 -0.37 -24.33
N PRO A 414 16.32 0.04 -23.51
CA PRO A 414 16.04 0.82 -22.29
C PRO A 414 15.69 2.29 -22.59
N GLN A 415 16.01 2.80 -23.78
CA GLN A 415 15.82 4.20 -24.16
C GLN A 415 14.32 4.51 -24.35
N VAL A 416 13.91 5.68 -23.87
CA VAL A 416 12.67 6.38 -24.23
C VAL A 416 13.08 7.83 -24.45
N ASN A 417 13.25 8.23 -25.71
CA ASN A 417 13.77 9.56 -26.04
C ASN A 417 12.70 10.65 -26.05
N ALA A 418 11.44 10.27 -26.26
CA ALA A 418 10.31 11.20 -26.28
C ALA A 418 9.05 10.54 -25.75
N LEU A 419 8.33 11.27 -24.89
CA LEU A 419 7.06 10.78 -24.32
C LEU A 419 5.92 10.76 -25.34
N ASP A 420 5.98 11.56 -26.39
CA ASP A 420 4.91 11.72 -27.38
C ASP A 420 5.06 10.86 -28.63
N SER A 421 6.19 10.21 -28.82
CA SER A 421 6.51 9.52 -30.08
C SER A 421 7.50 8.35 -29.88
N ALA A 422 7.35 7.63 -28.77
CA ALA A 422 8.15 6.44 -28.50
C ALA A 422 7.91 5.33 -29.53
N ASN A 423 8.89 4.48 -29.75
CA ASN A 423 8.69 3.26 -30.53
C ASN A 423 8.05 2.17 -29.66
N ARG A 424 7.51 1.11 -30.29
CA ARG A 424 6.86 0.01 -29.58
C ARG A 424 7.81 -0.76 -28.65
N VAL A 425 9.08 -0.80 -28.99
CA VAL A 425 10.14 -1.52 -28.26
C VAL A 425 10.85 -0.68 -27.20
N ASP A 426 10.55 0.63 -27.11
CA ASP A 426 11.23 1.54 -26.19
C ASP A 426 10.83 1.28 -24.72
N GLY A 427 11.82 1.31 -23.82
CA GLY A 427 11.68 1.17 -22.36
C GLY A 427 11.75 -0.29 -21.88
N ALA A 428 12.45 -0.56 -20.76
CA ALA A 428 12.51 -1.88 -20.14
C ALA A 428 11.14 -2.32 -19.64
N ARG A 429 10.84 -3.61 -19.75
CA ARG A 429 9.56 -4.20 -19.34
C ARG A 429 9.67 -4.84 -17.97
N MET A 430 8.62 -4.69 -17.13
CA MET A 430 8.55 -5.34 -15.82
C MET A 430 8.44 -6.86 -15.99
N TYR A 431 9.40 -7.58 -15.43
CA TYR A 431 9.48 -9.04 -15.47
C TYR A 431 9.73 -9.64 -14.08
N LYS A 432 9.54 -8.85 -13.03
CA LYS A 432 9.76 -9.19 -11.64
C LYS A 432 8.75 -10.23 -11.13
N TYR A 433 7.48 -10.07 -11.52
CA TYR A 433 6.40 -10.96 -11.14
C TYR A 433 6.41 -12.20 -12.02
N GLU A 434 6.23 -13.36 -11.42
CA GLU A 434 6.08 -14.60 -12.20
C GLU A 434 4.86 -14.49 -13.13
N ILE A 435 5.05 -14.91 -14.36
CA ILE A 435 4.01 -14.90 -15.41
C ILE A 435 3.38 -16.28 -15.48
N ASP A 436 2.05 -16.35 -15.46
CA ASP A 436 1.33 -17.59 -15.76
C ASP A 436 1.52 -17.97 -17.24
N LYS A 437 2.38 -18.97 -17.47
CA LYS A 437 2.68 -19.54 -18.80
C LYS A 437 1.78 -20.70 -19.17
N THR A 438 0.86 -21.07 -18.29
CA THR A 438 -0.08 -22.19 -18.50
C THR A 438 -1.43 -21.72 -18.99
N GLY A 439 -1.71 -20.42 -18.89
CA GLY A 439 -3.02 -19.83 -19.14
C GLY A 439 -4.09 -20.31 -18.16
N THR A 440 -3.69 -20.69 -16.94
CA THR A 440 -4.62 -21.12 -15.88
C THR A 440 -5.42 -19.94 -15.37
N TYR A 441 -4.74 -18.83 -15.09
CA TYR A 441 -5.32 -17.64 -14.48
C TYR A 441 -5.75 -16.61 -15.53
N THR A 442 -6.88 -15.94 -15.30
CA THR A 442 -7.32 -14.81 -16.14
C THR A 442 -6.58 -13.52 -15.79
N TYR A 443 -6.29 -13.33 -14.51
CA TYR A 443 -5.52 -12.20 -13.98
C TYR A 443 -4.26 -12.73 -13.31
N MET A 444 -3.44 -11.83 -12.75
CA MET A 444 -2.29 -12.25 -11.96
C MET A 444 -2.79 -12.85 -10.64
N GLU A 445 -2.24 -14.00 -10.28
CA GLU A 445 -2.49 -14.69 -9.01
C GLU A 445 -1.56 -14.22 -7.90
N ASN A 446 -0.44 -13.60 -8.28
CA ASN A 446 0.55 -13.11 -7.34
C ASN A 446 -0.07 -12.18 -6.29
N ASP A 447 0.13 -12.44 -5.01
CA ASP A 447 -0.20 -11.46 -3.97
C ASP A 447 0.63 -10.19 -4.16
N PHE A 448 -0.01 -9.02 -4.13
CA PHE A 448 0.72 -7.76 -4.25
C PHE A 448 1.35 -7.35 -2.92
N VAL A 449 2.67 -7.20 -2.91
CA VAL A 449 3.44 -6.91 -1.71
C VAL A 449 3.35 -5.42 -1.36
N LEU A 450 2.81 -5.11 -0.18
CA LEU A 450 2.74 -3.75 0.37
C LEU A 450 3.92 -3.43 1.29
N LEU A 451 4.27 -4.39 2.17
CA LEU A 451 5.38 -4.28 3.10
C LEU A 451 6.14 -5.62 3.16
N ARG A 452 7.46 -5.57 3.12
CA ARG A 452 8.31 -6.75 3.28
C ARG A 452 9.56 -6.47 4.10
N TYR A 453 10.18 -7.54 4.59
CA TYR A 453 11.27 -7.46 5.56
C TYR A 453 12.52 -6.74 5.03
N ALA A 454 12.79 -6.78 3.72
CA ALA A 454 13.86 -5.99 3.13
C ALA A 454 13.65 -4.48 3.33
N ASP A 455 12.41 -3.95 3.26
CA ASP A 455 12.12 -2.55 3.56
C ASP A 455 12.42 -2.22 5.04
N VAL A 456 12.13 -3.14 5.97
CA VAL A 456 12.48 -3.01 7.40
C VAL A 456 13.98 -2.82 7.57
N ILE A 457 14.79 -3.64 6.90
CA ILE A 457 16.27 -3.59 6.98
C ILE A 457 16.81 -2.28 6.38
N LEU A 458 16.30 -1.90 5.19
CA LEU A 458 16.70 -0.67 4.53
C LEU A 458 16.28 0.58 5.30
N MET A 459 15.08 0.61 5.88
CA MET A 459 14.65 1.71 6.75
C MET A 459 15.51 1.82 8.01
N LYS A 460 15.93 0.70 8.62
CA LYS A 460 16.82 0.73 9.78
C LYS A 460 18.18 1.33 9.42
N LYS A 461 18.79 0.88 8.32
CA LYS A 461 20.07 1.43 7.84
C LYS A 461 19.93 2.94 7.55
N GLU A 462 18.88 3.36 6.89
CA GLU A 462 18.63 4.78 6.63
C GLU A 462 18.46 5.59 7.91
N ALA A 463 17.68 5.11 8.88
CA ALA A 463 17.43 5.82 10.13
C ALA A 463 18.72 5.99 10.96
N ILE A 464 19.60 4.98 10.97
CA ILE A 464 20.95 5.09 11.57
C ILE A 464 21.78 6.17 10.86
N LEU A 465 21.81 6.17 9.52
CA LEU A 465 22.55 7.16 8.73
C LEU A 465 22.01 8.60 8.93
N ARG A 466 20.74 8.75 9.31
CA ARG A 466 20.12 10.04 9.66
C ARG A 466 20.38 10.45 11.11
N GLY A 467 21.13 9.68 11.90
CA GLY A 467 21.52 9.99 13.27
C GLY A 467 20.60 9.46 14.36
N GLY A 468 19.70 8.52 14.03
CA GLY A 468 18.91 7.79 15.02
C GLY A 468 19.80 6.92 15.90
N GLN A 469 19.46 6.83 17.20
CA GLN A 469 20.16 5.97 18.14
C GLN A 469 19.65 4.53 18.03
N ASP A 470 20.57 3.57 17.97
CA ASP A 470 20.24 2.13 17.86
C ASP A 470 20.57 1.43 19.18
N ASP A 471 19.55 0.84 19.83
CA ASP A 471 19.67 0.06 21.06
C ASP A 471 20.04 -1.42 20.81
N ALA A 472 20.06 -1.85 19.55
CA ALA A 472 20.43 -3.20 19.13
C ALA A 472 21.29 -3.17 17.84
N PRO A 473 22.51 -2.58 17.91
CA PRO A 473 23.35 -2.39 16.73
C PRO A 473 23.78 -3.72 16.11
N GLY A 474 23.64 -3.82 14.79
CA GLY A 474 24.11 -4.95 13.99
C GLY A 474 23.17 -6.16 13.92
N ILE A 475 22.02 -6.14 14.58
CA ILE A 475 21.05 -7.26 14.47
C ILE A 475 20.52 -7.43 13.03
N GLU A 476 20.58 -6.38 12.22
CA GLU A 476 20.17 -6.39 10.81
C GLU A 476 21.25 -6.97 9.87
N ASN A 477 22.52 -7.09 10.29
CA ASN A 477 23.62 -7.45 9.41
C ASN A 477 23.45 -8.80 8.68
N PRO A 478 22.95 -9.88 9.31
CA PRO A 478 22.69 -11.12 8.58
C PRO A 478 21.68 -10.96 7.44
N ALA A 479 20.70 -10.07 7.61
CA ALA A 479 19.71 -9.76 6.58
C ALA A 479 20.31 -8.89 5.46
N VAL A 480 21.19 -7.94 5.79
CA VAL A 480 21.97 -7.17 4.80
C VAL A 480 22.80 -8.11 3.92
N ASP A 481 23.51 -9.06 4.53
CA ASP A 481 24.30 -10.04 3.78
C ASP A 481 23.42 -10.93 2.90
N ALA A 482 22.23 -11.30 3.36
CA ALA A 482 21.27 -12.06 2.56
C ALA A 482 20.76 -11.27 1.35
N ILE A 483 20.47 -9.96 1.51
CA ILE A 483 20.11 -9.06 0.39
C ILE A 483 21.26 -9.00 -0.62
N LYS A 484 22.50 -8.78 -0.17
CA LYS A 484 23.68 -8.75 -1.05
C LYS A 484 23.84 -10.05 -1.84
N LYS A 485 23.76 -11.19 -1.15
CA LYS A 485 23.91 -12.53 -1.76
C LYS A 485 22.89 -12.78 -2.86
N ARG A 486 21.60 -12.52 -2.59
CA ARG A 486 20.57 -12.81 -3.57
C ARG A 486 20.57 -11.84 -4.75
N SER A 487 21.06 -10.60 -4.54
CA SER A 487 21.12 -9.58 -5.61
C SER A 487 22.15 -9.94 -6.68
N PHE A 488 23.24 -10.61 -6.30
CA PHE A 488 24.31 -11.08 -7.20
C PHE A 488 24.37 -12.61 -7.25
N ALA A 489 23.20 -13.26 -7.24
CA ALA A 489 23.06 -14.70 -7.06
C ALA A 489 23.83 -15.57 -8.07
N TYR A 490 24.24 -15.01 -9.21
CA TYR A 490 24.96 -15.74 -10.27
C TYR A 490 26.47 -15.48 -10.27
N ASP A 491 26.98 -14.65 -9.34
CA ASP A 491 28.42 -14.43 -9.16
C ASP A 491 29.03 -15.48 -8.23
N SER A 492 30.32 -15.76 -8.42
CA SER A 492 31.05 -16.74 -7.60
C SER A 492 31.24 -16.32 -6.14
N ASP A 493 31.34 -15.01 -5.90
CA ASP A 493 31.33 -14.37 -4.57
C ASP A 493 30.32 -13.21 -4.59
N PRO A 494 29.04 -13.50 -4.31
CA PRO A 494 27.97 -12.51 -4.44
C PRO A 494 28.13 -11.28 -3.55
N ILE A 495 28.68 -11.45 -2.34
CA ILE A 495 28.86 -10.32 -1.40
C ILE A 495 29.96 -9.40 -1.91
N ALA A 496 31.11 -9.94 -2.30
CA ALA A 496 32.21 -9.14 -2.83
C ALA A 496 31.81 -8.44 -4.14
N ALA A 497 31.04 -9.12 -5.00
CA ALA A 497 30.50 -8.54 -6.25
C ALA A 497 29.54 -7.38 -5.97
N PHE A 498 28.63 -7.54 -4.99
CA PHE A 498 27.74 -6.48 -4.56
C PHE A 498 28.51 -5.28 -4.01
N ASP A 499 29.46 -5.50 -3.08
CA ASP A 499 30.21 -4.42 -2.44
C ASP A 499 31.10 -3.66 -3.44
N ALA A 500 31.61 -4.34 -4.46
CA ALA A 500 32.33 -3.69 -5.56
C ALA A 500 31.42 -2.84 -6.44
N ALA A 501 30.18 -3.30 -6.70
CA ALA A 501 29.21 -2.59 -7.55
C ALA A 501 28.53 -1.41 -6.82
N TYR A 502 28.28 -1.54 -5.50
CA TYR A 502 27.51 -0.61 -4.69
C TYR A 502 28.14 -0.36 -3.32
N PRO A 503 29.35 0.25 -3.26
CA PRO A 503 30.12 0.37 -2.04
C PRO A 503 29.47 1.25 -0.95
N ASP A 504 28.54 2.10 -1.34
CA ASP A 504 27.83 3.06 -0.49
C ASP A 504 26.39 2.66 -0.13
N ALA A 505 25.89 1.54 -0.66
CA ALA A 505 24.48 1.14 -0.58
C ALA A 505 23.90 1.08 0.85
N PHE A 506 24.70 0.73 1.87
CA PHE A 506 24.28 0.62 3.26
C PHE A 506 25.04 1.55 4.20
N THR A 507 25.91 2.41 3.68
CA THR A 507 26.85 3.22 4.47
C THR A 507 26.73 4.73 4.23
N ASP A 508 25.96 5.14 3.21
CA ASP A 508 25.76 6.55 2.85
C ASP A 508 24.30 6.79 2.47
N LEU A 509 23.77 7.99 2.75
CA LEU A 509 22.45 8.41 2.29
C LEU A 509 22.40 8.61 0.78
N GLY A 510 23.53 8.93 0.15
CA GLY A 510 23.64 9.33 -1.24
C GLY A 510 23.45 10.83 -1.46
N THR A 511 23.94 11.29 -2.58
CA THR A 511 23.87 12.71 -3.00
C THR A 511 22.90 12.94 -4.16
N GLY A 512 22.46 11.86 -4.79
CA GLY A 512 21.59 11.89 -5.96
C GLY A 512 20.66 10.69 -6.07
N LEU A 513 20.20 10.43 -7.28
CA LEU A 513 19.26 9.34 -7.56
C LEU A 513 19.94 7.96 -7.68
N LYS A 514 21.27 7.93 -7.87
CA LYS A 514 22.00 6.74 -8.31
C LYS A 514 22.99 6.19 -7.28
N ASP A 515 23.09 6.80 -6.11
CA ASP A 515 24.07 6.48 -5.09
C ASP A 515 23.42 6.28 -3.72
N GLY A 516 24.17 5.71 -2.79
CA GLY A 516 23.78 5.49 -1.42
C GLY A 516 22.55 4.59 -1.24
N ILE A 517 21.96 4.68 -0.06
CA ILE A 517 20.81 3.87 0.32
C ILE A 517 19.55 4.22 -0.48
N LEU A 518 19.43 5.45 -1.01
CA LEU A 518 18.31 5.82 -1.88
C LEU A 518 18.30 4.98 -3.17
N ALA A 519 19.47 4.76 -3.78
CA ALA A 519 19.58 3.91 -4.95
C ALA A 519 19.32 2.44 -4.58
N GLU A 520 19.83 1.96 -3.43
CA GLU A 520 19.58 0.59 -2.97
C GLU A 520 18.09 0.33 -2.71
N ARG A 521 17.39 1.27 -2.07
CA ARG A 521 15.92 1.20 -1.92
C ARG A 521 15.20 1.14 -3.27
N GLY A 522 15.68 1.90 -4.26
CA GLY A 522 15.14 1.83 -5.63
C GLY A 522 15.36 0.47 -6.29
N ARG A 523 16.57 -0.11 -6.17
CA ARG A 523 16.88 -1.44 -6.70
C ARG A 523 16.02 -2.53 -6.07
N GLU A 524 15.87 -2.46 -4.75
CA GLU A 524 15.21 -3.50 -3.97
C GLU A 524 13.68 -3.42 -4.08
N LEU A 525 13.10 -2.22 -3.97
CA LEU A 525 11.65 -2.00 -3.77
C LEU A 525 10.94 -1.47 -5.03
N THR A 526 11.53 -1.69 -6.21
CA THR A 526 11.00 -1.17 -7.47
C THR A 526 9.54 -1.62 -7.71
N TRP A 527 8.69 -0.66 -8.05
CA TRP A 527 7.25 -0.83 -8.29
C TRP A 527 6.45 -1.40 -7.09
N GLU A 528 6.92 -1.17 -5.85
CA GLU A 528 6.25 -1.54 -4.61
C GLU A 528 5.69 -0.32 -3.84
N ASN A 529 5.35 0.76 -4.53
CA ASN A 529 4.77 1.98 -3.95
C ASN A 529 5.68 2.75 -2.96
N GLN A 530 6.99 2.52 -2.95
CA GLN A 530 7.90 3.15 -1.99
C GLN A 530 8.61 4.39 -2.55
N ARG A 531 9.00 4.33 -3.82
CA ARG A 531 9.98 5.24 -4.43
C ARG A 531 9.58 6.70 -4.39
N ARG A 532 8.31 7.03 -4.65
CA ARG A 532 7.84 8.42 -4.63
C ARG A 532 8.09 9.09 -3.29
N ARG A 533 7.74 8.43 -2.19
CA ARG A 533 7.95 8.95 -0.84
C ARG A 533 9.43 9.02 -0.49
N ASP A 534 10.24 8.05 -0.90
CA ASP A 534 11.69 8.09 -0.74
C ASP A 534 12.28 9.33 -1.44
N LEU A 535 11.90 9.58 -2.69
CA LEU A 535 12.38 10.76 -3.44
C LEU A 535 12.03 12.08 -2.75
N ILE A 536 10.82 12.20 -2.18
CA ILE A 536 10.40 13.38 -1.43
C ILE A 536 11.27 13.54 -0.18
N ARG A 537 11.45 12.47 0.60
CA ARG A 537 12.26 12.47 1.84
C ARG A 537 13.73 12.80 1.60
N PHE A 538 14.27 12.37 0.46
CA PHE A 538 15.66 12.64 0.07
C PHE A 538 15.84 13.96 -0.72
N GLY A 539 14.77 14.72 -0.97
CA GLY A 539 14.85 15.97 -1.75
C GLY A 539 15.25 15.77 -3.21
N GLN A 540 14.91 14.62 -3.79
CA GLN A 540 15.24 14.25 -5.18
C GLN A 540 14.01 14.25 -6.10
N PHE A 541 12.81 14.47 -5.56
CA PHE A 541 11.54 14.34 -6.28
C PHE A 541 11.42 15.26 -7.51
N GLU A 542 12.00 16.48 -7.44
CA GLU A 542 11.96 17.45 -8.52
C GLU A 542 13.09 17.25 -9.57
N LYS A 543 14.01 16.28 -9.35
CA LYS A 543 15.17 16.03 -10.23
C LYS A 543 14.94 14.87 -11.22
N ILE A 544 13.72 14.40 -11.32
CA ILE A 544 13.33 13.25 -12.14
C ILE A 544 13.32 13.66 -13.63
N GLN A 545 13.78 12.77 -14.51
CA GLN A 545 13.74 12.96 -15.96
C GLN A 545 12.31 13.24 -16.47
N PHE A 546 12.17 14.10 -17.46
CA PHE A 546 10.92 14.55 -18.10
C PHE A 546 10.00 15.42 -17.23
N VAL A 547 10.30 15.65 -15.96
CA VAL A 547 9.49 16.54 -15.12
C VAL A 547 9.63 17.99 -15.62
N LYS A 548 8.49 18.65 -15.83
CA LYS A 548 8.39 20.03 -16.26
C LYS A 548 8.04 20.99 -15.13
N ASN A 549 7.24 20.51 -14.17
CA ASN A 549 6.85 21.31 -13.02
C ASN A 549 7.59 20.81 -11.79
N THR A 550 8.59 21.59 -11.35
CA THR A 550 9.47 21.29 -10.22
C THR A 550 9.06 21.97 -8.92
N ALA A 551 7.84 22.52 -8.83
CA ALA A 551 7.38 23.19 -7.62
C ALA A 551 7.20 22.20 -6.46
N GLU A 552 7.72 22.53 -5.28
CA GLU A 552 7.54 21.73 -4.05
C GLU A 552 6.07 21.40 -3.73
N THR A 553 5.15 22.27 -4.16
CA THR A 553 3.71 22.05 -4.03
C THR A 553 3.24 20.74 -4.68
N ARG A 554 4.01 20.15 -5.60
CA ARG A 554 3.71 18.87 -6.25
C ARG A 554 3.99 17.66 -5.38
N ARG A 555 4.60 17.81 -4.22
CA ARG A 555 4.83 16.73 -3.24
C ARG A 555 3.55 16.14 -2.68
N TRP A 556 2.46 16.90 -2.67
CA TRP A 556 1.10 16.40 -2.43
C TRP A 556 0.24 16.57 -3.67
N PHE A 557 -0.70 15.66 -3.85
CA PHE A 557 -1.67 15.75 -4.92
C PHE A 557 -2.75 16.79 -4.59
N PRO A 558 -3.45 17.30 -5.60
CA PRO A 558 -4.59 18.19 -5.37
C PRO A 558 -5.73 17.40 -4.69
N ILE A 559 -6.43 18.02 -3.77
CA ILE A 559 -7.72 17.49 -3.32
C ILE A 559 -8.64 17.43 -4.53
N PRO A 560 -9.28 16.27 -4.83
CA PRO A 560 -10.09 16.13 -6.02
C PRO A 560 -11.19 17.19 -6.12
N TYR A 561 -11.41 17.71 -7.32
CA TYR A 561 -12.40 18.76 -7.56
C TYR A 561 -13.81 18.35 -7.10
N THR A 562 -14.21 17.12 -7.37
CA THR A 562 -15.51 16.56 -6.98
C THR A 562 -15.71 16.53 -5.47
N VAL A 563 -14.63 16.32 -4.71
CA VAL A 563 -14.63 16.33 -3.24
C VAL A 563 -14.80 17.77 -2.73
N LEU A 564 -14.03 18.71 -3.26
CA LEU A 564 -14.14 20.13 -2.87
C LEU A 564 -15.52 20.72 -3.24
N GLN A 565 -16.15 20.25 -4.30
CA GLN A 565 -17.52 20.70 -4.64
C GLN A 565 -18.54 20.33 -3.58
N LYS A 566 -18.37 19.18 -2.91
CA LYS A 566 -19.26 18.67 -1.86
C LYS A 566 -18.91 19.18 -0.47
N ALA A 567 -17.79 19.94 -0.32
CA ALA A 567 -17.36 20.47 0.98
C ALA A 567 -18.41 21.41 1.55
N VAL A 568 -18.59 21.35 2.86
CA VAL A 568 -19.52 22.17 3.64
C VAL A 568 -19.21 23.66 3.45
N VAL A 569 -20.26 24.48 3.36
CA VAL A 569 -20.15 25.94 3.31
C VAL A 569 -20.32 26.47 4.73
N ASP A 570 -19.38 27.30 5.17
CA ASP A 570 -19.47 28.01 6.42
C ASP A 570 -20.65 29.01 6.38
N PRO A 571 -21.67 28.86 7.23
CA PRO A 571 -22.85 29.71 7.20
C PRO A 571 -22.53 31.20 7.49
N ALA A 572 -21.47 31.47 8.25
CA ALA A 572 -21.10 32.83 8.63
C ALA A 572 -20.39 33.60 7.50
N THR A 573 -19.61 32.90 6.67
CA THR A 573 -18.78 33.53 5.63
C THR A 573 -19.26 33.25 4.21
N GLY A 574 -20.15 32.28 4.01
CA GLY A 574 -20.60 31.80 2.70
C GLY A 574 -19.49 31.10 1.88
N LYS A 575 -18.34 30.81 2.49
CA LYS A 575 -17.21 30.17 1.82
C LYS A 575 -17.16 28.68 2.19
N LYS A 576 -16.58 27.88 1.28
CA LYS A 576 -16.30 26.47 1.58
C LYS A 576 -15.24 26.36 2.67
N ILE A 577 -15.48 25.49 3.65
CA ILE A 577 -14.56 25.25 4.76
C ILE A 577 -13.27 24.59 4.26
N TRP A 578 -13.38 23.68 3.26
CA TRP A 578 -12.22 23.04 2.65
C TRP A 578 -11.67 23.87 1.50
N THR A 579 -10.37 24.08 1.54
CA THR A 579 -9.62 24.80 0.51
C THR A 579 -8.61 23.87 -0.15
N GLN A 580 -8.34 24.12 -1.44
CA GLN A 580 -7.37 23.35 -2.22
C GLN A 580 -5.96 23.45 -1.62
N ASN A 581 -5.13 22.44 -1.88
CA ASN A 581 -3.71 22.49 -1.59
C ASN A 581 -3.01 23.59 -2.37
N LYS A 582 -1.98 24.18 -1.75
CA LYS A 582 -1.21 25.25 -2.39
C LYS A 582 -0.62 24.79 -3.72
N GLY A 583 -0.79 25.58 -4.77
CA GLY A 583 -0.25 25.31 -6.11
C GLY A 583 -1.25 24.66 -7.09
N TYR A 584 -2.52 24.54 -6.67
CA TYR A 584 -3.58 24.00 -7.53
C TYR A 584 -4.80 24.91 -7.62
#